data_beb59f8cf5335a9ea2c65cf50cc86627
#
_entry.id   beb59f8cf5335a9ea2c65cf50cc86627
#
_cell.length_a   1.000
_cell.length_b   1.000
_cell.length_c   1.000
_cell.angle_alpha   90.00
_cell.angle_beta   90.00
_cell.angle_gamma   90.00
#
_symmetry.space_group_name_H-M   'P 1'
#
loop_
_entity.id
_entity.type
_entity.pdbx_description
1 polymer ?
#
loop_
_entity_poly.entity_id
_entity_poly.type
_entity_poly.pdbx_seq_one_letter_code
_entity_poly.pdbx_strand_id
1 'polypeptide(L)'
;HLEELSKEHYGALARRLGVTQRQVEAAAREIRALSPSPVGEGVEPPAVPFIRPDVWVAEMDGELRVFVNQWDLPQYQVSQTYRQMLRGGVEAETADYLRQKLQQAQWVLTCVQRRRKTLEACVQALVQAQAAYFRGCQAAPGPLLRREVAVQLGVHPSTVTRALRHKYLQCRQGLFPMEYFFARPMGAEGASPQRAKAALARMIQGEDPRRPLSDQALGERLQAAGMPLARRTVAKY
;
A
#
# COMPACT_ATOMS: atom_id res chain seq x y z
N HIS A 1 -3.03 -19.59 -43.66
CA HIS A 1 -2.57 -18.42 -44.46
C HIS A 1 -1.80 -17.38 -43.63
N LEU A 2 -2.09 -17.21 -42.34
CA LEU A 2 -1.40 -16.24 -41.46
C LEU A 2 0.08 -16.60 -41.23
N GLU A 3 0.41 -17.90 -41.15
CA GLU A 3 1.81 -18.35 -41.02
C GLU A 3 2.64 -18.06 -42.29
N GLU A 4 2.02 -18.20 -43.47
CA GLU A 4 2.65 -17.90 -44.76
C GLU A 4 2.80 -16.37 -44.94
N LEU A 5 1.85 -15.61 -44.39
CA LEU A 5 1.89 -14.14 -44.37
C LEU A 5 3.00 -13.64 -43.44
N SER A 6 3.18 -14.27 -42.28
CA SER A 6 4.26 -13.92 -41.33
C SER A 6 5.66 -14.18 -41.90
N LYS A 7 5.78 -15.15 -42.80
CA LYS A 7 7.02 -15.49 -43.54
C LYS A 7 7.20 -14.70 -44.82
N GLU A 8 6.34 -13.73 -45.10
CA GLU A 8 6.34 -12.85 -46.28
C GLU A 8 6.30 -13.58 -47.65
N HIS A 9 5.73 -14.80 -47.69
CA HIS A 9 5.58 -15.58 -48.90
C HIS A 9 4.40 -15.09 -49.77
N TYR A 10 4.38 -13.80 -50.12
CA TYR A 10 3.25 -13.15 -50.82
C TYR A 10 2.92 -13.77 -52.20
N GLY A 11 3.94 -14.23 -52.95
CA GLY A 11 3.75 -14.87 -54.26
C GLY A 11 3.06 -16.24 -54.20
N ALA A 12 3.34 -17.02 -53.14
CA ALA A 12 2.71 -18.31 -52.91
C ALA A 12 1.25 -18.12 -52.47
N LEU A 13 1.01 -17.15 -51.59
CA LEU A 13 -0.32 -16.75 -51.13
C LEU A 13 -1.19 -16.22 -52.28
N ALA A 14 -0.66 -15.38 -53.15
CA ALA A 14 -1.34 -14.83 -54.29
C ALA A 14 -1.86 -15.95 -55.25
N ARG A 15 -1.02 -16.91 -55.55
CA ARG A 15 -1.39 -18.10 -56.35
C ARG A 15 -2.46 -18.96 -55.69
N ARG A 16 -2.39 -19.14 -54.41
CA ARG A 16 -3.33 -19.98 -53.65
C ARG A 16 -4.68 -19.33 -53.46
N LEU A 17 -4.73 -18.01 -53.35
CA LEU A 17 -5.94 -17.22 -53.16
C LEU A 17 -6.55 -16.75 -54.51
N GLY A 18 -5.84 -16.94 -55.63
CA GLY A 18 -6.32 -16.48 -56.96
C GLY A 18 -6.34 -14.98 -57.12
N VAL A 19 -5.48 -14.24 -56.38
CA VAL A 19 -5.40 -12.78 -56.37
C VAL A 19 -3.99 -12.31 -56.80
N THR A 20 -3.87 -11.03 -57.10
CA THR A 20 -2.56 -10.46 -57.46
C THR A 20 -1.68 -10.28 -56.23
N GLN A 21 -0.38 -10.40 -56.38
CA GLN A 21 0.59 -10.19 -55.27
C GLN A 21 0.44 -8.81 -54.64
N ARG A 22 0.13 -7.75 -55.42
CA ARG A 22 -0.12 -6.40 -54.91
C ARG A 22 -1.31 -6.33 -53.95
N GLN A 23 -2.35 -7.13 -54.20
CA GLN A 23 -3.51 -7.21 -53.29
C GLN A 23 -3.16 -7.89 -51.98
N VAL A 24 -2.34 -8.95 -52.04
CA VAL A 24 -1.84 -9.61 -50.82
C VAL A 24 -0.95 -8.67 -50.00
N GLU A 25 -0.07 -7.91 -50.63
CA GLU A 25 0.79 -6.92 -49.94
C GLU A 25 -0.02 -5.75 -49.35
N ALA A 26 -1.08 -5.31 -50.03
CA ALA A 26 -1.97 -4.30 -49.48
C ALA A 26 -2.71 -4.82 -48.25
N ALA A 27 -3.29 -6.01 -48.31
CA ALA A 27 -3.93 -6.66 -47.17
C ALA A 27 -2.96 -6.91 -45.99
N ALA A 28 -1.71 -7.31 -46.28
CA ALA A 28 -0.68 -7.47 -45.28
C ALA A 28 -0.34 -6.16 -44.53
N ARG A 29 -0.32 -5.03 -45.27
CA ARG A 29 -0.12 -3.71 -44.64
C ARG A 29 -1.30 -3.29 -43.76
N GLU A 30 -2.52 -3.56 -44.19
CA GLU A 30 -3.72 -3.31 -43.38
C GLU A 30 -3.70 -4.16 -42.08
N ILE A 31 -3.38 -5.46 -42.18
CA ILE A 31 -3.28 -6.35 -41.01
C ILE A 31 -2.19 -5.88 -40.03
N ARG A 32 -1.03 -5.45 -40.57
CA ARG A 32 0.04 -4.90 -39.73
C ARG A 32 -0.29 -3.57 -39.05
N ALA A 33 -1.19 -2.80 -39.63
CA ALA A 33 -1.66 -1.54 -39.06
C ALA A 33 -2.72 -1.73 -37.97
N LEU A 34 -3.32 -2.93 -37.88
CA LEU A 34 -4.25 -3.25 -36.81
C LEU A 34 -3.53 -3.34 -35.46
N SER A 35 -4.16 -2.82 -34.41
CA SER A 35 -3.64 -2.95 -33.05
C SER A 35 -3.64 -4.43 -32.63
N PRO A 36 -2.49 -4.98 -32.14
CA PRO A 36 -2.43 -6.36 -31.63
C PRO A 36 -3.32 -6.59 -30.40
N SER A 37 -3.77 -5.52 -29.76
CA SER A 37 -4.71 -5.56 -28.63
C SER A 37 -5.99 -4.79 -28.98
N PRO A 38 -6.99 -5.42 -29.61
CA PRO A 38 -8.22 -4.74 -30.06
C PRO A 38 -9.07 -4.17 -28.91
N VAL A 39 -8.73 -4.50 -27.67
CA VAL A 39 -9.41 -4.02 -26.45
C VAL A 39 -8.80 -2.71 -25.94
N GLY A 40 -7.71 -2.21 -26.56
CA GLY A 40 -6.95 -1.06 -26.04
C GLY A 40 -7.55 0.33 -26.32
N GLU A 41 -8.33 0.46 -27.39
CA GLU A 41 -8.90 1.77 -27.78
C GLU A 41 -10.41 1.79 -27.54
N GLY A 42 -10.84 2.04 -26.32
CA GLY A 42 -12.27 2.19 -25.99
C GLY A 42 -12.70 1.54 -24.68
N VAL A 43 -11.86 0.74 -24.05
CA VAL A 43 -12.07 0.36 -22.65
C VAL A 43 -11.44 1.46 -21.81
N GLU A 44 -12.27 2.30 -21.19
CA GLU A 44 -11.80 3.17 -20.12
C GLU A 44 -10.98 2.31 -19.15
N PRO A 45 -9.72 2.67 -18.86
CA PRO A 45 -8.94 1.91 -17.89
C PRO A 45 -9.79 1.81 -16.63
N PRO A 46 -9.88 0.62 -16.01
CA PRO A 46 -10.68 0.45 -14.81
C PRO A 46 -10.31 1.57 -13.85
N ALA A 47 -11.30 2.32 -13.38
CA ALA A 47 -11.08 3.47 -12.51
C ALA A 47 -10.16 3.04 -11.37
N VAL A 48 -8.93 3.54 -11.38
CA VAL A 48 -7.97 3.23 -10.33
C VAL A 48 -8.55 3.76 -9.03
N PRO A 49 -8.86 2.91 -8.05
CA PRO A 49 -9.49 3.37 -6.83
C PRO A 49 -8.57 4.38 -6.16
N PHE A 50 -9.07 5.61 -6.00
CA PHE A 50 -8.33 6.65 -5.29
C PHE A 50 -8.30 6.31 -3.80
N ILE A 51 -7.11 5.99 -3.29
CA ILE A 51 -6.91 5.67 -1.88
C ILE A 51 -6.60 6.97 -1.13
N ARG A 52 -7.48 7.35 -0.19
CA ARG A 52 -7.21 8.45 0.73
C ARG A 52 -6.38 7.96 1.90
N PRO A 53 -5.26 8.65 2.23
CA PRO A 53 -4.46 8.29 3.39
C PRO A 53 -5.22 8.58 4.70
N ASP A 54 -5.11 7.66 5.65
CA ASP A 54 -5.63 7.86 7.01
C ASP A 54 -4.67 8.69 7.87
N VAL A 55 -3.37 8.64 7.51
CA VAL A 55 -2.31 9.32 8.25
C VAL A 55 -1.26 9.89 7.31
N TRP A 56 -0.73 11.06 7.65
CA TRP A 56 0.46 11.63 7.01
C TRP A 56 1.62 11.69 7.99
N VAL A 57 2.81 11.44 7.46
CA VAL A 57 4.07 11.66 8.18
C VAL A 57 4.88 12.67 7.40
N ALA A 58 5.21 13.78 8.05
CA ALA A 58 6.05 14.83 7.48
C ALA A 58 7.18 15.17 8.45
N GLU A 59 8.31 15.57 7.89
CA GLU A 59 9.41 16.13 8.67
C GLU A 59 9.26 17.65 8.72
N MET A 60 9.16 18.19 9.93
CA MET A 60 9.02 19.63 10.19
C MET A 60 10.01 19.99 11.29
N ASP A 61 10.85 20.98 11.02
CA ASP A 61 11.87 21.45 11.95
C ASP A 61 12.82 20.34 12.47
N GLY A 62 13.13 19.33 11.61
CA GLY A 62 13.96 18.18 11.96
C GLY A 62 13.23 17.08 12.77
N GLU A 63 11.95 17.29 13.10
CA GLU A 63 11.11 16.31 13.79
C GLU A 63 10.12 15.65 12.86
N LEU A 64 9.91 14.33 13.05
CA LEU A 64 8.87 13.59 12.34
C LEU A 64 7.53 13.82 13.05
N ARG A 65 6.60 14.46 12.36
CA ARG A 65 5.25 14.70 12.88
C ARG A 65 4.22 13.82 12.19
N VAL A 66 3.30 13.31 12.98
CA VAL A 66 2.21 12.43 12.56
C VAL A 66 0.90 13.23 12.56
N PHE A 67 0.22 13.24 11.43
CA PHE A 67 -1.08 13.87 11.26
C PHE A 67 -2.12 12.82 10.92
N VAL A 68 -3.13 12.63 11.76
CA VAL A 68 -4.23 11.72 11.51
C VAL A 68 -5.33 12.45 10.75
N ASN A 69 -5.81 11.84 9.65
CA ASN A 69 -6.88 12.40 8.84
C ASN A 69 -8.17 12.53 9.67
N GLN A 70 -8.75 13.73 9.66
CA GLN A 70 -9.95 14.06 10.39
C GLN A 70 -11.14 14.41 9.47
N TRP A 71 -10.88 14.53 8.16
CA TRP A 71 -11.83 15.09 7.19
C TRP A 71 -13.08 14.21 7.02
N ASP A 72 -12.97 12.91 7.25
CA ASP A 72 -14.06 11.95 7.06
C ASP A 72 -14.89 11.73 8.34
N LEU A 73 -14.51 12.32 9.48
CA LEU A 73 -15.24 12.18 10.73
C LEU A 73 -15.95 13.49 11.07
N PRO A 74 -17.28 13.53 10.97
CA PRO A 74 -18.03 14.70 11.40
C PRO A 74 -17.78 14.95 12.90
N GLN A 75 -17.68 16.22 13.26
CA GLN A 75 -17.52 16.61 14.66
C GLN A 75 -18.87 16.46 15.38
N TYR A 76 -19.09 15.29 15.93
CA TYR A 76 -20.27 15.05 16.75
C TYR A 76 -20.12 15.71 18.12
N GLN A 77 -21.13 16.44 18.49
CA GLN A 77 -21.26 17.04 19.83
C GLN A 77 -22.61 16.68 20.44
N VAL A 78 -22.59 16.48 21.74
CA VAL A 78 -23.84 16.31 22.47
C VAL A 78 -24.55 17.67 22.58
N SER A 79 -25.78 17.74 22.08
CA SER A 79 -26.58 18.98 22.11
C SER A 79 -26.67 19.57 23.53
N GLN A 80 -26.35 20.85 23.63
CA GLN A 80 -26.45 21.58 24.88
C GLN A 80 -27.90 21.75 25.34
N THR A 81 -28.85 21.83 24.41
CA THR A 81 -30.29 21.96 24.68
C THR A 81 -30.79 20.83 25.57
N TYR A 82 -30.44 19.57 25.27
CA TYR A 82 -30.87 18.44 26.11
C TYR A 82 -30.21 18.45 27.49
N ARG A 83 -29.00 18.96 27.63
CA ARG A 83 -28.36 19.18 28.94
C ARG A 83 -29.05 20.28 29.74
N GLN A 84 -29.47 21.34 29.06
CA GLN A 84 -30.22 22.44 29.71
C GLN A 84 -31.63 21.99 30.15
N MET A 85 -32.32 21.19 29.31
CA MET A 85 -33.61 20.61 29.69
C MET A 85 -33.53 19.80 30.98
N LEU A 86 -32.50 18.98 31.15
CA LEU A 86 -32.28 18.23 32.39
C LEU A 86 -32.00 19.12 33.60
N ARG A 87 -31.40 20.31 33.42
CA ARG A 87 -31.19 21.29 34.51
C ARG A 87 -32.40 22.12 34.81
N GLY A 88 -33.26 22.34 33.82
CA GLY A 88 -34.48 23.19 33.94
C GLY A 88 -35.66 22.51 34.62
N GLY A 89 -35.54 21.22 34.99
CA GLY A 89 -36.59 20.46 35.66
C GLY A 89 -37.68 19.98 34.67
N VAL A 90 -37.49 18.82 34.12
CA VAL A 90 -38.49 18.08 33.32
C VAL A 90 -39.09 16.98 34.16
N GLU A 91 -40.23 16.46 33.72
CA GLU A 91 -40.92 15.33 34.33
C GLU A 91 -39.98 14.11 34.52
N ALA A 92 -40.13 13.37 35.60
CA ALA A 92 -39.19 12.33 36.03
C ALA A 92 -38.92 11.28 34.93
N GLU A 93 -39.96 10.83 34.24
CA GLU A 93 -39.85 9.86 33.15
C GLU A 93 -39.03 10.43 31.97
N THR A 94 -39.31 11.67 31.59
CA THR A 94 -38.57 12.38 30.54
C THR A 94 -37.11 12.60 30.95
N ALA A 95 -36.86 12.93 32.22
CA ALA A 95 -35.52 13.11 32.75
C ALA A 95 -34.69 11.82 32.67
N ASP A 96 -35.28 10.69 33.03
CA ASP A 96 -34.58 9.39 32.98
C ASP A 96 -34.30 8.95 31.53
N TYR A 97 -35.24 9.14 30.63
CA TYR A 97 -35.03 8.90 29.20
C TYR A 97 -33.89 9.75 28.65
N LEU A 98 -33.87 11.04 28.93
CA LEU A 98 -32.81 11.95 28.47
C LEU A 98 -31.45 11.60 29.05
N ARG A 99 -31.37 11.24 30.35
CA ARG A 99 -30.11 10.79 30.97
C ARG A 99 -29.57 9.54 30.29
N GLN A 100 -30.40 8.56 30.03
CA GLN A 100 -30.00 7.33 29.34
C GLN A 100 -29.46 7.62 27.91
N LYS A 101 -30.18 8.45 27.14
CA LYS A 101 -29.74 8.81 25.77
C LYS A 101 -28.48 9.64 25.75
N LEU A 102 -28.31 10.58 26.67
CA LEU A 102 -27.08 11.36 26.80
C LEU A 102 -25.90 10.48 27.20
N GLN A 103 -26.08 9.51 28.08
CA GLN A 103 -25.03 8.55 28.46
C GLN A 103 -24.63 7.66 27.29
N GLN A 104 -25.59 7.16 26.50
CA GLN A 104 -25.31 6.39 25.29
C GLN A 104 -24.53 7.22 24.26
N ALA A 105 -24.93 8.47 23.98
CA ALA A 105 -24.26 9.38 23.10
C ALA A 105 -22.80 9.68 23.57
N GLN A 106 -22.64 9.95 24.86
CA GLN A 106 -21.33 10.18 25.46
C GLN A 106 -20.40 8.96 25.32
N TRP A 107 -20.96 7.76 25.52
CA TRP A 107 -20.22 6.51 25.36
C TRP A 107 -19.72 6.34 23.91
N VAL A 108 -20.59 6.56 22.91
CA VAL A 108 -20.21 6.48 21.49
C VAL A 108 -19.10 7.48 21.17
N LEU A 109 -19.22 8.74 21.60
CA LEU A 109 -18.18 9.76 21.39
C LEU A 109 -16.87 9.35 22.03
N THR A 110 -16.91 8.81 23.23
CA THR A 110 -15.71 8.31 23.92
C THR A 110 -15.07 7.15 23.15
N CYS A 111 -15.85 6.24 22.58
CA CYS A 111 -15.33 5.14 21.75
C CYS A 111 -14.62 5.66 20.48
N VAL A 112 -15.22 6.63 19.78
CA VAL A 112 -14.62 7.25 18.60
C VAL A 112 -13.30 7.95 18.96
N GLN A 113 -13.29 8.72 20.04
CA GLN A 113 -12.07 9.41 20.50
C GLN A 113 -10.96 8.43 20.92
N ARG A 114 -11.32 7.35 21.65
CA ARG A 114 -10.36 6.30 22.04
C ARG A 114 -9.76 5.60 20.82
N ARG A 115 -10.59 5.27 19.83
CA ARG A 115 -10.12 4.65 18.58
C ARG A 115 -9.09 5.55 17.88
N ARG A 116 -9.37 6.84 17.80
CA ARG A 116 -8.46 7.82 17.18
C ARG A 116 -7.14 7.92 17.95
N LYS A 117 -7.20 8.11 19.28
CA LYS A 117 -6.00 8.17 20.12
C LYS A 117 -5.15 6.90 20.00
N THR A 118 -5.80 5.72 19.93
CA THR A 118 -5.09 4.45 19.74
C THR A 118 -4.39 4.40 18.38
N LEU A 119 -5.05 4.83 17.30
CA LEU A 119 -4.43 4.89 15.97
C LEU A 119 -3.22 5.84 15.98
N GLU A 120 -3.38 7.03 16.51
CA GLU A 120 -2.32 8.04 16.61
C GLU A 120 -1.12 7.51 17.41
N ALA A 121 -1.35 6.94 18.58
CA ALA A 121 -0.29 6.34 19.40
C ALA A 121 0.43 5.19 18.68
N CYS A 122 -0.32 4.29 18.00
CA CYS A 122 0.27 3.20 17.23
C CYS A 122 1.16 3.72 16.09
N VAL A 123 0.72 4.78 15.39
CA VAL A 123 1.50 5.36 14.29
C VAL A 123 2.70 6.14 14.81
N GLN A 124 2.59 6.86 15.91
CA GLN A 124 3.73 7.53 16.54
C GLN A 124 4.82 6.52 16.94
N ALA A 125 4.45 5.41 17.58
CA ALA A 125 5.39 4.34 17.93
C ALA A 125 6.03 3.72 16.69
N LEU A 126 5.25 3.48 15.62
CA LEU A 126 5.75 2.99 14.34
C LEU A 126 6.76 3.97 13.71
N VAL A 127 6.43 5.26 13.65
CA VAL A 127 7.29 6.29 13.06
C VAL A 127 8.59 6.44 13.86
N GLN A 128 8.55 6.37 15.17
CA GLN A 128 9.75 6.37 16.02
C GLN A 128 10.64 5.15 15.73
N ALA A 129 10.07 3.96 15.67
CA ALA A 129 10.80 2.72 15.37
C ALA A 129 11.41 2.72 13.95
N GLN A 130 10.76 3.37 12.99
CA GLN A 130 11.18 3.45 11.57
C GLN A 130 11.73 4.83 11.17
N ALA A 131 12.21 5.62 12.14
CA ALA A 131 12.63 7.00 11.90
C ALA A 131 13.68 7.15 10.79
N ALA A 132 14.62 6.20 10.69
CA ALA A 132 15.64 6.20 9.64
C ALA A 132 15.05 6.05 8.23
N TYR A 133 13.96 5.29 8.08
CA TYR A 133 13.24 5.18 6.81
C TYR A 133 12.51 6.49 6.47
N PHE A 134 11.75 7.04 7.41
CA PHE A 134 10.98 8.27 7.16
C PHE A 134 11.85 9.48 6.88
N ARG A 135 13.06 9.55 7.43
CA ARG A 135 14.07 10.57 7.10
C ARG A 135 14.82 10.33 5.79
N GLY A 136 14.55 9.21 5.11
CA GLY A 136 15.22 8.86 3.85
C GLY A 136 16.64 8.31 4.01
N CYS A 137 17.10 8.03 5.24
CA CYS A 137 18.40 7.40 5.49
C CYS A 137 18.43 5.93 5.08
N GLN A 138 17.27 5.31 4.91
CA GLN A 138 17.13 3.91 4.50
C GLN A 138 16.13 3.78 3.36
N ALA A 139 16.46 2.93 2.38
CA ALA A 139 15.62 2.70 1.20
C ALA A 139 14.34 1.87 1.50
N ALA A 140 14.31 1.14 2.61
CA ALA A 140 13.17 0.34 3.02
C ALA A 140 13.09 0.25 4.55
N PRO A 141 11.88 0.01 5.12
CA PRO A 141 11.69 -0.10 6.56
C PRO A 141 12.42 -1.31 7.13
N GLY A 142 12.90 -1.17 8.36
CA GLY A 142 13.49 -2.24 9.14
C GLY A 142 12.45 -3.27 9.62
N PRO A 143 12.90 -4.36 10.27
CA PRO A 143 11.99 -5.28 10.92
C PRO A 143 11.31 -4.59 12.11
N LEU A 144 10.01 -4.83 12.25
CA LEU A 144 9.21 -4.36 13.37
C LEU A 144 8.05 -5.32 13.58
N LEU A 145 7.84 -5.76 14.79
CA LEU A 145 6.73 -6.64 15.13
C LEU A 145 5.62 -5.88 15.84
N ARG A 146 4.37 -6.22 15.53
CA ARG A 146 3.21 -5.60 16.20
C ARG A 146 3.23 -5.78 17.71
N ARG A 147 3.84 -6.87 18.22
CA ARG A 147 4.01 -7.11 19.65
C ARG A 147 4.94 -6.08 20.32
N GLU A 148 5.97 -5.60 19.62
CA GLU A 148 6.88 -4.59 20.13
C GLU A 148 6.18 -3.25 20.34
N VAL A 149 5.41 -2.82 19.34
CA VAL A 149 4.54 -1.64 19.45
C VAL A 149 3.51 -1.82 20.57
N ALA A 150 2.92 -3.01 20.69
CA ALA A 150 1.93 -3.31 21.73
C ALA A 150 2.52 -3.22 23.15
N VAL A 151 3.74 -3.73 23.35
CA VAL A 151 4.46 -3.62 24.63
C VAL A 151 4.78 -2.16 24.95
N GLN A 152 5.27 -1.39 23.96
CA GLN A 152 5.58 0.04 24.15
C GLN A 152 4.34 0.85 24.56
N LEU A 153 3.16 0.51 24.04
CA LEU A 153 1.91 1.21 24.32
C LEU A 153 1.13 0.63 25.51
N GLY A 154 1.58 -0.46 26.11
CA GLY A 154 0.86 -1.15 27.20
C GLY A 154 -0.49 -1.72 26.79
N VAL A 155 -0.63 -2.17 25.51
CA VAL A 155 -1.88 -2.72 24.96
C VAL A 155 -1.69 -4.13 24.43
N HIS A 156 -2.78 -4.87 24.24
CA HIS A 156 -2.70 -6.19 23.64
C HIS A 156 -2.37 -6.11 22.14
N PRO A 157 -1.55 -7.02 21.56
CA PRO A 157 -1.17 -7.00 20.14
C PRO A 157 -2.36 -6.98 19.15
N SER A 158 -3.50 -7.58 19.52
CA SER A 158 -4.71 -7.53 18.72
C SER A 158 -5.30 -6.11 18.59
N THR A 159 -5.09 -5.25 19.60
CA THR A 159 -5.51 -3.85 19.56
C THR A 159 -4.72 -3.08 18.49
N VAL A 160 -3.40 -3.26 18.44
CA VAL A 160 -2.54 -2.70 17.40
C VAL A 160 -2.97 -3.19 16.01
N THR A 161 -3.18 -4.51 15.87
CA THR A 161 -3.62 -5.11 14.60
C THR A 161 -4.96 -4.53 14.12
N ARG A 162 -5.95 -4.38 15.02
CA ARG A 162 -7.26 -3.81 14.68
C ARG A 162 -7.19 -2.32 14.36
N ALA A 163 -6.33 -1.57 15.07
CA ALA A 163 -6.17 -0.13 14.85
C ALA A 163 -5.56 0.17 13.47
N LEU A 164 -4.61 -0.66 13.00
CA LEU A 164 -3.85 -0.44 11.77
C LEU A 164 -4.44 -1.16 10.54
N ARG A 165 -5.39 -2.07 10.73
CA ARG A 165 -5.97 -2.86 9.65
C ARG A 165 -6.67 -1.98 8.62
N HIS A 166 -6.39 -2.21 7.32
CA HIS A 166 -6.93 -1.46 6.19
C HIS A 166 -6.71 0.07 6.28
N LYS A 167 -5.61 0.48 6.91
CA LYS A 167 -5.20 1.87 7.04
C LYS A 167 -3.99 2.17 6.17
N TYR A 168 -3.96 3.36 5.59
CA TYR A 168 -2.89 3.83 4.72
C TYR A 168 -2.17 5.02 5.32
N LEU A 169 -0.85 5.00 5.14
CA LEU A 169 0.05 6.06 5.58
C LEU A 169 0.71 6.68 4.35
N GLN A 170 0.67 7.99 4.27
CA GLN A 170 1.38 8.77 3.27
C GLN A 170 2.63 9.39 3.90
N CYS A 171 3.76 9.27 3.21
CA CYS A 171 5.02 9.89 3.59
C CYS A 171 5.75 10.41 2.35
N ARG A 172 6.95 10.95 2.51
CA ARG A 172 7.78 11.45 1.40
C ARG A 172 8.06 10.38 0.33
N GLN A 173 8.17 9.10 0.73
CA GLN A 173 8.45 7.97 -0.16
C GLN A 173 7.22 7.47 -0.92
N GLY A 174 6.02 7.89 -0.54
CA GLY A 174 4.77 7.49 -1.19
C GLY A 174 3.66 7.11 -0.22
N LEU A 175 2.64 6.46 -0.76
CA LEU A 175 1.48 5.94 -0.05
C LEU A 175 1.64 4.43 0.19
N PHE A 176 1.59 4.02 1.45
CA PHE A 176 1.78 2.62 1.85
C PHE A 176 0.66 2.14 2.76
N PRO A 177 0.23 0.87 2.66
CA PRO A 177 -0.60 0.26 3.70
C PRO A 177 0.22 0.15 5.00
N MET A 178 -0.43 0.37 6.14
CA MET A 178 0.26 0.30 7.45
C MET A 178 0.95 -1.04 7.70
N GLU A 179 0.43 -2.11 7.09
CA GLU A 179 1.01 -3.45 7.20
C GLU A 179 2.41 -3.57 6.59
N TYR A 180 2.74 -2.72 5.63
CA TYR A 180 4.04 -2.67 4.96
C TYR A 180 5.20 -2.46 5.94
N PHE A 181 4.97 -1.73 7.03
CA PHE A 181 6.00 -1.40 8.02
C PHE A 181 6.24 -2.50 9.05
N PHE A 182 5.41 -3.55 9.04
CA PHE A 182 5.54 -4.66 9.98
C PHE A 182 6.07 -5.90 9.27
N ALA A 183 7.29 -6.26 9.59
CA ALA A 183 7.95 -7.44 9.04
C ALA A 183 8.73 -8.18 10.12
N ARG A 184 8.77 -9.50 9.99
CA ARG A 184 9.63 -10.33 10.84
C ARG A 184 11.09 -10.13 10.43
N PRO A 185 12.02 -10.10 11.40
CA PRO A 185 13.44 -10.10 11.09
C PRO A 185 13.83 -11.37 10.35
N MET A 186 14.75 -11.25 9.39
CA MET A 186 15.31 -12.33 8.60
C MET A 186 16.83 -12.40 8.83
N GLY A 187 17.35 -13.63 8.95
CA GLY A 187 18.79 -13.86 9.17
C GLY A 187 19.30 -13.41 10.54
N ALA A 188 20.60 -13.55 10.75
CA ALA A 188 21.27 -13.21 12.01
C ALA A 188 21.31 -11.70 12.26
N GLU A 189 21.39 -10.87 11.21
CA GLU A 189 21.44 -9.41 11.30
C GLU A 189 20.05 -8.76 11.33
N GLY A 190 18.97 -9.55 11.35
CA GLY A 190 17.61 -9.05 11.51
C GLY A 190 17.13 -8.16 10.34
N ALA A 191 17.51 -8.45 9.10
CA ALA A 191 17.02 -7.71 7.94
C ALA A 191 15.50 -7.89 7.74
N SER A 192 14.84 -6.90 7.13
CA SER A 192 13.44 -7.04 6.72
C SER A 192 13.31 -7.54 5.28
N PRO A 193 12.23 -8.24 4.90
CA PRO A 193 11.95 -8.63 3.53
C PRO A 193 11.95 -7.42 2.57
N GLN A 194 11.51 -6.28 3.03
CA GLN A 194 11.49 -5.03 2.26
C GLN A 194 12.90 -4.52 1.97
N ARG A 195 13.81 -4.60 2.95
CA ARG A 195 15.23 -4.29 2.74
C ARG A 195 15.88 -5.23 1.75
N ALA A 196 15.60 -6.52 1.85
CA ALA A 196 16.11 -7.52 0.92
C ALA A 196 15.63 -7.26 -0.52
N LYS A 197 14.34 -6.93 -0.71
CA LYS A 197 13.80 -6.52 -2.02
C LYS A 197 14.45 -5.24 -2.56
N ALA A 198 14.63 -4.23 -1.72
CA ALA A 198 15.27 -2.99 -2.13
C ALA A 198 16.75 -3.17 -2.49
N ALA A 199 17.45 -4.07 -1.79
CA ALA A 199 18.82 -4.44 -2.12
C ALA A 199 18.90 -5.20 -3.47
N LEU A 200 17.99 -6.16 -3.68
CA LEU A 200 17.88 -6.92 -4.92
C LEU A 200 17.61 -5.98 -6.11
N ALA A 201 16.64 -5.08 -5.99
CA ALA A 201 16.31 -4.11 -7.03
C ALA A 201 17.52 -3.23 -7.40
N ARG A 202 18.30 -2.79 -6.40
CA ARG A 202 19.53 -2.02 -6.65
C ARG A 202 20.61 -2.84 -7.36
N MET A 203 20.77 -4.13 -7.01
CA MET A 203 21.73 -5.02 -7.67
C MET A 203 21.36 -5.23 -9.14
N ILE A 204 20.07 -5.41 -9.44
CA ILE A 204 19.56 -5.57 -10.81
C ILE A 204 19.69 -4.26 -11.60
N GLN A 205 19.39 -3.10 -10.99
CA GLN A 205 19.58 -1.81 -11.67
C GLN A 205 21.02 -1.47 -12.00
N GLY A 206 21.98 -2.02 -11.23
CA GLY A 206 23.42 -1.81 -11.44
C GLY A 206 24.10 -2.92 -12.22
N GLU A 207 23.38 -3.91 -12.75
CA GLU A 207 23.98 -5.00 -13.54
C GLU A 207 24.26 -4.61 -14.99
N ASP A 208 25.22 -5.30 -15.61
CA ASP A 208 25.47 -5.17 -17.06
C ASP A 208 24.37 -5.93 -17.83
N PRO A 209 23.57 -5.25 -18.68
CA PRO A 209 22.54 -5.89 -19.49
C PRO A 209 23.09 -7.01 -20.43
N ARG A 210 24.38 -6.98 -20.73
CA ARG A 210 25.03 -8.01 -21.55
C ARG A 210 25.43 -9.24 -20.75
N ARG A 211 25.50 -9.13 -19.42
CA ARG A 211 25.90 -10.22 -18.50
C ARG A 211 25.04 -10.17 -17.24
N PRO A 212 23.73 -10.53 -17.35
CA PRO A 212 22.83 -10.48 -16.21
C PRO A 212 23.27 -11.46 -15.11
N LEU A 213 23.05 -11.08 -13.86
CA LEU A 213 23.36 -11.90 -12.70
C LEU A 213 22.34 -13.04 -12.57
N SER A 214 22.83 -14.24 -12.28
CA SER A 214 21.94 -15.37 -11.97
C SER A 214 21.29 -15.22 -10.60
N ASP A 215 20.11 -15.84 -10.40
CA ASP A 215 19.42 -15.87 -9.09
C ASP A 215 20.32 -16.39 -7.98
N GLN A 216 21.24 -17.32 -8.30
CA GLN A 216 22.20 -17.85 -7.36
C GLN A 216 23.23 -16.80 -6.96
N ALA A 217 23.81 -16.09 -7.93
CA ALA A 217 24.78 -15.02 -7.67
C ALA A 217 24.16 -13.85 -6.88
N LEU A 218 22.90 -13.52 -7.18
CA LEU A 218 22.12 -12.53 -6.42
C LEU A 218 21.89 -13.00 -4.97
N GLY A 219 21.56 -14.28 -4.78
CA GLY A 219 21.40 -14.89 -3.46
C GLY A 219 22.68 -14.87 -2.62
N GLU A 220 23.83 -15.22 -3.23
CA GLU A 220 25.14 -15.18 -2.58
C GLU A 220 25.53 -13.76 -2.16
N ARG A 221 25.29 -12.75 -3.02
CA ARG A 221 25.52 -11.33 -2.69
C ARG A 221 24.63 -10.84 -1.57
N LEU A 222 23.35 -11.24 -1.56
CA LEU A 222 22.43 -10.91 -0.47
C LEU A 222 22.85 -11.58 0.84
N GLN A 223 23.32 -12.84 0.78
CA GLN A 223 23.82 -13.54 1.96
C GLN A 223 25.07 -12.86 2.53
N ALA A 224 26.01 -12.43 1.67
CA ALA A 224 27.19 -11.66 2.08
C ALA A 224 26.83 -10.30 2.69
N ALA A 225 25.66 -9.72 2.31
CA ALA A 225 25.10 -8.49 2.87
C ALA A 225 24.24 -8.75 4.14
N GLY A 226 24.33 -9.92 4.77
CA GLY A 226 23.58 -10.27 6.00
C GLY A 226 22.08 -10.57 5.77
N MET A 227 21.64 -10.71 4.52
CA MET A 227 20.26 -10.94 4.12
C MET A 227 20.08 -12.30 3.45
N PRO A 228 20.17 -13.43 4.18
CA PRO A 228 20.08 -14.76 3.60
C PRO A 228 18.71 -15.02 2.99
N LEU A 229 18.65 -15.21 1.69
CA LEU A 229 17.46 -15.60 0.94
C LEU A 229 17.70 -16.90 0.19
N ALA A 230 16.72 -17.80 0.21
CA ALA A 230 16.74 -18.97 -0.64
C ALA A 230 16.57 -18.59 -2.11
N ARG A 231 17.25 -19.28 -3.05
CA ARG A 231 17.18 -19.04 -4.50
C ARG A 231 15.74 -18.90 -5.01
N ARG A 232 14.81 -19.76 -4.54
CA ARG A 232 13.38 -19.71 -4.90
C ARG A 232 12.72 -18.38 -4.46
N THR A 233 13.19 -17.78 -3.36
CA THR A 233 12.68 -16.50 -2.88
C THR A 233 13.25 -15.34 -3.67
N VAL A 234 14.51 -15.43 -4.11
CA VAL A 234 15.13 -14.45 -5.02
C VAL A 234 14.38 -14.42 -6.35
N ALA A 235 14.12 -15.58 -6.96
CA ALA A 235 13.36 -15.70 -8.21
C ALA A 235 11.90 -15.20 -8.11
N LYS A 236 11.32 -15.19 -6.91
CA LYS A 236 9.96 -14.69 -6.67
C LYS A 236 9.91 -13.16 -6.54
N TYR A 237 11.00 -12.51 -6.13
CA TYR A 237 11.04 -11.08 -5.81
C TYR A 237 11.40 -10.22 -7.01
#